data_b986ea3e950414d747078dc9fa4bcfdf
#
_entry.id   b986ea3e950414d747078dc9fa4bcfdf
#
_cell.length_a   1.000
_cell.length_b   1.000
_cell.length_c   1.000
_cell.angle_alpha   90.00
_cell.angle_beta   90.00
_cell.angle_gamma   90.00
#
_symmetry.space_group_name_H-M   'P 1'
#
loop_
_entity.id
_entity.type
_entity.pdbx_description
1 polymer ?
#
loop_
_entity_poly.entity_id
_entity_poly.type
_entity_poly.pdbx_seq_one_letter_code
_entity_poly.pdbx_strand_id
1 'polypeptide(L)'
;MDENIVKFQEKLRELVSLGKKKKGILEIQEINDFFSDMELDSDQMEKVIDYLEANNVDVLRISNDDDDIPDDIVMSDEDDIDVEKIDLSVPDGISIEDPVRMYLKEIGKVPLLSAEEEVELAKRMADGDEEAKKRLAEANLRLVVSIAKRYVGRGMLFLDLIQEGNLGLIKAVEKFDYHKGFKFSTYATWWIRQAITRAIADQARTIRIPVHMVETINKLIRVSRQLLQELGREPTPEEIAAELDMPVERVREILKISQEPVSLETPIGEEEDSHLGDFIQDDNVPVPAEAAAQTLLKEQLDEVLDTLTEREQKVLRLRFGMNDGRARTLEEVGKEFDVTRERIRQIEAKALRKLRHPSRSRKLRDYLD
;
A
#
# COMPACT_ATOMS: atom_id res chain seq x y z
N MET A 1 28.93 10.23 -10.34
CA MET A 1 27.64 9.63 -9.96
C MET A 1 27.65 8.10 -10.08
N ASP A 2 28.44 7.52 -10.99
CA ASP A 2 28.36 6.08 -11.26
C ASP A 2 29.13 5.18 -10.27
N GLU A 3 30.18 5.65 -9.61
CA GLU A 3 30.96 4.85 -8.63
C GLU A 3 30.16 4.53 -7.34
N ASN A 4 29.34 5.43 -6.85
CA ASN A 4 28.52 5.21 -5.66
C ASN A 4 27.38 4.21 -5.92
N ILE A 5 26.82 4.21 -7.13
CA ILE A 5 25.74 3.28 -7.54
C ILE A 5 26.30 1.85 -7.65
N VAL A 6 27.51 1.70 -8.19
CA VAL A 6 28.15 0.38 -8.33
C VAL A 6 28.49 -0.19 -6.95
N LYS A 7 29.06 0.61 -6.06
CA LYS A 7 29.35 0.22 -4.66
C LYS A 7 28.09 -0.15 -3.89
N PHE A 8 26.99 0.58 -4.10
CA PHE A 8 25.71 0.28 -3.48
C PHE A 8 25.16 -1.07 -3.94
N GLN A 9 25.22 -1.36 -5.25
CA GLN A 9 24.77 -2.65 -5.80
C GLN A 9 25.63 -3.83 -5.34
N GLU A 10 26.94 -3.64 -5.19
CA GLU A 10 27.84 -4.67 -4.64
C GLU A 10 27.51 -4.95 -3.17
N LYS A 11 27.36 -3.93 -2.35
CA LYS A 11 26.93 -4.06 -0.94
C LYS A 11 25.57 -4.76 -0.80
N LEU A 12 24.60 -4.46 -1.66
CA LEU A 12 23.31 -5.15 -1.67
C LEU A 12 23.44 -6.66 -1.92
N ARG A 13 24.29 -7.07 -2.87
CA ARG A 13 24.55 -8.49 -3.15
C ARG A 13 25.26 -9.19 -1.99
N GLU A 14 26.20 -8.53 -1.36
CA GLU A 14 26.89 -9.04 -0.17
C GLU A 14 25.91 -9.21 1.00
N LEU A 15 25.01 -8.26 1.22
CA LEU A 15 23.99 -8.31 2.25
C LEU A 15 23.00 -9.47 2.03
N VAL A 16 22.55 -9.71 0.79
CA VAL A 16 21.75 -10.89 0.44
C VAL A 16 22.49 -12.19 0.72
N SER A 17 23.80 -12.24 0.42
CA SER A 17 24.61 -13.44 0.69
C SER A 17 24.77 -13.68 2.20
N LEU A 18 24.85 -12.62 2.98
CA LEU A 18 24.91 -12.64 4.45
C LEU A 18 23.58 -13.10 5.04
N GLY A 19 22.46 -12.57 4.53
CA GLY A 19 21.12 -13.01 4.90
C GLY A 19 20.90 -14.49 4.61
N LYS A 20 21.29 -14.99 3.45
CA LYS A 20 21.21 -16.43 3.11
C LYS A 20 22.05 -17.31 4.02
N LYS A 21 23.23 -16.84 4.48
CA LYS A 21 24.07 -17.55 5.47
C LYS A 21 23.40 -17.59 6.86
N LYS A 22 22.60 -16.57 7.20
CA LYS A 22 21.85 -16.44 8.46
C LYS A 22 20.45 -17.03 8.39
N LYS A 23 20.20 -18.01 7.55
CA LYS A 23 18.90 -18.69 7.36
C LYS A 23 17.78 -17.74 6.87
N GLY A 24 18.13 -16.69 6.15
CA GLY A 24 17.17 -15.76 5.54
C GLY A 24 16.60 -14.70 6.49
N ILE A 25 17.29 -14.40 7.59
CA ILE A 25 16.87 -13.38 8.57
C ILE A 25 18.01 -12.39 8.75
N LEU A 26 17.74 -11.09 8.66
CA LEU A 26 18.67 -10.01 9.00
C LEU A 26 17.99 -9.01 9.94
N GLU A 27 18.73 -8.50 10.92
CA GLU A 27 18.26 -7.44 11.80
C GLU A 27 18.48 -6.07 11.16
N ILE A 28 17.55 -5.12 11.39
CA ILE A 28 17.70 -3.74 10.86
C ILE A 28 18.98 -3.08 11.34
N GLN A 29 19.40 -3.35 12.56
CA GLN A 29 20.67 -2.82 13.10
C GLN A 29 21.85 -3.31 12.27
N GLU A 30 21.87 -4.58 11.89
CA GLU A 30 22.93 -5.13 11.04
C GLU A 30 22.92 -4.51 9.62
N ILE A 31 21.75 -4.16 9.11
CA ILE A 31 21.61 -3.46 7.83
C ILE A 31 22.15 -2.02 7.97
N ASN A 32 21.80 -1.33 9.04
CA ASN A 32 22.29 0.02 9.31
C ASN A 32 23.81 0.03 9.51
N ASP A 33 24.34 -0.91 10.29
CA ASP A 33 25.79 -1.05 10.52
C ASP A 33 26.53 -1.37 9.22
N PHE A 34 25.93 -2.18 8.34
CA PHE A 34 26.54 -2.54 7.05
C PHE A 34 26.59 -1.37 6.06
N PHE A 35 25.65 -0.43 6.19
CA PHE A 35 25.61 0.79 5.39
C PHE A 35 26.07 2.04 6.16
N SER A 36 26.67 1.90 7.34
CA SER A 36 27.15 3.02 8.17
C SER A 36 28.10 3.98 7.44
N ASP A 37 28.82 3.48 6.42
CA ASP A 37 29.72 4.26 5.57
C ASP A 37 28.98 5.07 4.47
N MET A 38 27.66 4.88 4.32
CA MET A 38 26.83 5.54 3.31
C MET A 38 25.61 6.09 4.02
N GLU A 39 25.43 7.41 4.04
CA GLU A 39 24.21 8.03 4.53
C GLU A 39 23.07 7.67 3.57
N LEU A 40 22.27 6.65 3.93
CA LEU A 40 21.10 6.24 3.16
C LEU A 40 19.90 7.10 3.55
N ASP A 41 19.24 7.65 2.55
CA ASP A 41 17.94 8.30 2.71
C ASP A 41 16.85 7.26 2.98
N SER A 42 15.76 7.65 3.67
CA SER A 42 14.64 6.78 4.01
C SER A 42 14.09 6.01 2.81
N ASP A 43 13.99 6.66 1.63
CA ASP A 43 13.55 6.04 0.38
C ASP A 43 14.53 5.00 -0.17
N GLN A 44 15.82 5.14 0.14
CA GLN A 44 16.85 4.19 -0.25
C GLN A 44 16.85 2.98 0.67
N MET A 45 16.61 3.17 1.95
CA MET A 45 16.46 2.10 2.93
C MET A 45 15.26 1.21 2.62
N GLU A 46 14.12 1.80 2.23
CA GLU A 46 12.94 1.05 1.81
C GLU A 46 13.24 0.15 0.60
N LYS A 47 13.94 0.67 -0.40
CA LYS A 47 14.38 -0.12 -1.57
C LYS A 47 15.34 -1.26 -1.20
N VAL A 48 16.18 -1.06 -0.18
CA VAL A 48 17.05 -2.12 0.37
C VAL A 48 16.21 -3.22 1.00
N ILE A 49 15.20 -2.87 1.80
CA ILE A 49 14.31 -3.81 2.47
C ILE A 49 13.49 -4.57 1.44
N ASP A 50 12.86 -3.88 0.48
CA ASP A 50 12.09 -4.50 -0.60
C ASP A 50 12.95 -5.48 -1.44
N TYR A 51 14.20 -5.10 -1.71
CA TYR A 51 15.14 -5.97 -2.44
C TYR A 51 15.53 -7.22 -1.63
N LEU A 52 15.71 -7.11 -0.31
CA LEU A 52 16.00 -8.23 0.59
C LEU A 52 14.80 -9.18 0.66
N GLU A 53 13.59 -8.66 0.82
CA GLU A 53 12.35 -9.45 0.84
C GLU A 53 12.10 -10.16 -0.50
N ALA A 54 12.36 -9.50 -1.63
CA ALA A 54 12.28 -10.11 -2.97
C ALA A 54 13.28 -11.27 -3.15
N ASN A 55 14.37 -11.29 -2.39
CA ASN A 55 15.37 -12.36 -2.40
C ASN A 55 15.18 -13.40 -1.28
N ASN A 56 14.00 -13.45 -0.64
CA ASN A 56 13.65 -14.33 0.49
C ASN A 56 14.55 -14.11 1.74
N VAL A 57 14.96 -12.88 1.98
CA VAL A 57 15.61 -12.45 3.21
C VAL A 57 14.64 -11.56 3.96
N ASP A 58 14.08 -12.06 5.07
CA ASP A 58 13.18 -11.29 5.92
C ASP A 58 13.99 -10.38 6.84
N VAL A 59 13.59 -9.13 6.92
CA VAL A 59 14.24 -8.13 7.79
C VAL A 59 13.51 -8.09 9.12
N LEU A 60 14.21 -8.49 10.19
CA LEU A 60 13.74 -8.32 11.55
C LEU A 60 14.02 -6.89 12.01
N ARG A 61 12.98 -6.12 12.26
CA ARG A 61 13.08 -4.83 12.93
C ARG A 61 13.13 -5.08 14.44
N ILE A 62 14.28 -5.50 14.96
CA ILE A 62 14.57 -5.43 16.38
C ILE A 62 15.10 -4.01 16.61
N SER A 63 14.22 -3.04 16.71
CA SER A 63 14.57 -1.78 17.33
C SER A 63 14.61 -2.05 18.83
N ASN A 64 15.75 -1.80 19.48
CA ASN A 64 15.82 -1.70 20.95
C ASN A 64 15.07 -0.46 21.46
N ASP A 65 14.48 0.30 20.56
CA ASP A 65 13.47 1.31 20.84
C ASP A 65 12.13 0.58 20.86
N ASP A 66 11.75 0.05 22.03
CA ASP A 66 10.38 -0.35 22.38
C ASP A 66 9.36 0.80 22.20
N ASP A 67 9.82 1.93 21.71
CA ASP A 67 9.09 3.18 21.55
C ASP A 67 8.20 3.24 20.30
N ASP A 68 8.32 2.33 19.33
CA ASP A 68 7.57 2.44 18.05
C ASP A 68 6.23 1.70 18.00
N ILE A 69 5.85 1.04 19.09
CA ILE A 69 4.51 0.46 19.26
C ILE A 69 3.74 1.39 20.21
N PRO A 70 2.47 1.79 19.94
CA PRO A 70 1.67 2.53 20.90
C PRO A 70 1.72 1.84 22.27
N ASP A 71 1.91 2.59 23.38
CA ASP A 71 2.01 2.06 24.74
C ASP A 71 0.84 1.14 25.13
N ASP A 72 -0.32 1.30 24.49
CA ASP A 72 -1.46 0.39 24.59
C ASP A 72 -1.21 -1.01 23.98
N ILE A 73 -0.07 -1.21 23.30
CA ILE A 73 0.29 -2.45 22.56
C ILE A 73 1.62 -3.02 23.08
N VAL A 74 2.40 -2.25 23.82
CA VAL A 74 3.61 -2.74 24.45
C VAL A 74 3.18 -3.76 25.51
N MET A 75 3.22 -5.03 25.11
CA MET A 75 3.35 -6.08 26.13
C MET A 75 4.73 -5.86 26.73
N SER A 76 4.79 -5.62 28.05
CA SER A 76 6.02 -5.84 28.80
C SER A 76 6.58 -7.20 28.40
N ASP A 77 7.90 -7.29 28.21
CA ASP A 77 8.60 -8.55 27.88
C ASP A 77 8.34 -9.69 28.90
N GLU A 78 7.59 -9.41 29.95
CA GLU A 78 7.20 -10.32 31.04
C GLU A 78 5.87 -11.06 30.80
N ASP A 79 5.09 -10.74 29.77
CA ASP A 79 3.88 -11.50 29.45
C ASP A 79 4.25 -12.79 28.70
N ASP A 80 4.81 -13.77 29.42
CA ASP A 80 4.75 -15.17 29.04
C ASP A 80 3.26 -15.53 28.87
N ILE A 81 2.79 -15.50 27.59
CA ILE A 81 1.38 -15.86 27.32
C ILE A 81 1.20 -17.30 27.73
N ASP A 82 0.53 -17.49 28.87
CA ASP A 82 0.17 -18.82 29.35
C ASP A 82 -0.90 -19.38 28.39
N VAL A 83 -0.44 -20.20 27.44
CA VAL A 83 -1.27 -20.81 26.41
C VAL A 83 -2.41 -21.65 26.99
N GLU A 84 -2.25 -22.13 28.24
CA GLU A 84 -3.28 -22.90 28.94
C GLU A 84 -4.47 -22.03 29.40
N LYS A 85 -4.23 -20.73 29.65
CA LYS A 85 -5.24 -19.78 30.15
C LYS A 85 -5.83 -18.87 29.07
N ILE A 86 -5.56 -19.16 27.78
CA ILE A 86 -6.09 -18.33 26.70
C ILE A 86 -7.61 -18.41 26.67
N ASP A 87 -8.24 -17.25 26.91
CA ASP A 87 -9.67 -17.07 26.74
C ASP A 87 -10.06 -16.98 25.26
N LEU A 88 -10.79 -18.00 24.78
CA LEU A 88 -11.33 -18.06 23.40
C LEU A 88 -12.70 -17.38 23.26
N SER A 89 -13.16 -16.60 24.26
CA SER A 89 -14.38 -15.81 24.12
C SER A 89 -14.21 -14.75 23.02
N VAL A 90 -15.29 -14.41 22.34
CA VAL A 90 -15.30 -13.34 21.32
C VAL A 90 -15.14 -12.00 22.05
N PRO A 91 -14.29 -11.06 21.58
CA PRO A 91 -14.17 -9.74 22.18
C PRO A 91 -15.49 -8.98 22.18
N ASP A 92 -15.70 -8.14 23.21
CA ASP A 92 -16.86 -7.28 23.29
C ASP A 92 -16.91 -6.31 22.10
N GLY A 93 -18.07 -6.13 21.48
CA GLY A 93 -18.28 -5.23 20.34
C GLY A 93 -18.15 -5.89 18.97
N ILE A 94 -17.79 -7.17 18.89
CA ILE A 94 -17.87 -7.92 17.62
C ILE A 94 -19.22 -8.62 17.57
N SER A 95 -19.98 -8.40 16.50
CA SER A 95 -21.16 -9.21 16.23
C SER A 95 -20.72 -10.67 16.11
N ILE A 96 -21.34 -11.55 16.88
CA ILE A 96 -21.03 -12.98 16.89
C ILE A 96 -21.53 -13.56 15.57
N GLU A 97 -20.75 -13.41 14.51
CA GLU A 97 -21.01 -14.09 13.25
C GLU A 97 -20.75 -15.59 13.42
N ASP A 98 -21.62 -16.40 12.88
CA ASP A 98 -21.46 -17.87 12.91
C ASP A 98 -20.08 -18.36 12.48
N PRO A 99 -19.39 -17.75 11.46
CA PRO A 99 -18.05 -18.17 11.04
C PRO A 99 -16.97 -18.02 12.12
N VAL A 100 -16.97 -16.95 12.90
CA VAL A 100 -15.99 -16.72 13.99
C VAL A 100 -16.16 -17.80 15.05
N ARG A 101 -17.37 -18.03 15.51
CA ARG A 101 -17.69 -19.02 16.53
C ARG A 101 -17.33 -20.46 16.06
N MET A 102 -17.61 -20.77 14.80
CA MET A 102 -17.29 -22.05 14.19
C MET A 102 -15.76 -22.28 14.17
N TYR A 103 -15.00 -21.28 13.75
CA TYR A 103 -13.53 -21.34 13.74
C TYR A 103 -12.96 -21.54 15.15
N LEU A 104 -13.39 -20.73 16.15
CA LEU A 104 -12.92 -20.84 17.53
C LEU A 104 -13.25 -22.21 18.13
N LYS A 105 -14.42 -22.80 17.81
CA LYS A 105 -14.79 -24.14 18.23
C LYS A 105 -13.90 -25.22 17.59
N GLU A 106 -13.47 -25.01 16.36
CA GLU A 106 -12.65 -25.97 15.62
C GLU A 106 -11.22 -26.02 16.15
N ILE A 107 -10.58 -24.85 16.33
CA ILE A 107 -9.23 -24.78 16.91
C ILE A 107 -9.18 -25.26 18.36
N GLY A 108 -10.29 -25.12 19.10
CA GLY A 108 -10.41 -25.59 20.50
C GLY A 108 -10.37 -27.12 20.65
N LYS A 109 -10.57 -27.89 19.58
CA LYS A 109 -10.51 -29.37 19.60
C LYS A 109 -9.07 -29.90 19.60
N VAL A 110 -8.10 -29.09 19.13
CA VAL A 110 -6.70 -29.50 19.05
C VAL A 110 -6.08 -29.44 20.46
N PRO A 111 -5.49 -30.53 20.97
CA PRO A 111 -4.85 -30.52 22.28
C PRO A 111 -3.59 -29.64 22.28
N LEU A 112 -3.30 -29.04 23.41
CA LEU A 112 -2.06 -28.28 23.62
C LEU A 112 -0.87 -29.23 23.67
N LEU A 113 0.28 -28.78 23.23
CA LEU A 113 1.54 -29.51 23.28
C LEU A 113 2.28 -29.25 24.60
N SER A 114 2.91 -30.28 25.14
CA SER A 114 3.89 -30.13 26.21
C SER A 114 5.23 -29.61 25.65
N ALA A 115 6.08 -29.04 26.50
CA ALA A 115 7.41 -28.55 26.10
C ALA A 115 8.29 -29.66 25.47
N GLU A 116 8.12 -30.91 25.94
CA GLU A 116 8.85 -32.08 25.40
C GLU A 116 8.37 -32.43 24.00
N GLU A 117 7.03 -32.39 23.76
CA GLU A 117 6.43 -32.63 22.47
C GLU A 117 6.77 -31.53 21.44
N GLU A 118 6.87 -30.26 21.88
CA GLU A 118 7.32 -29.15 21.01
C GLU A 118 8.74 -29.42 20.48
N VAL A 119 9.66 -29.81 21.34
CA VAL A 119 11.05 -30.14 20.97
C VAL A 119 11.11 -31.37 20.07
N GLU A 120 10.30 -32.41 20.33
CA GLU A 120 10.24 -33.58 19.48
C GLU A 120 9.73 -33.26 18.08
N LEU A 121 8.64 -32.50 17.98
CA LEU A 121 8.10 -32.05 16.71
C LEU A 121 9.11 -31.16 15.97
N ALA A 122 9.81 -30.27 16.66
CA ALA A 122 10.84 -29.43 16.06
C ALA A 122 12.02 -30.21 15.49
N LYS A 123 12.43 -31.32 16.14
CA LYS A 123 13.44 -32.25 15.60
C LYS A 123 12.92 -32.92 14.32
N ARG A 124 11.72 -33.46 14.32
CA ARG A 124 11.12 -34.09 13.14
C ARG A 124 10.98 -33.10 11.97
N MET A 125 10.65 -31.83 12.27
CA MET A 125 10.62 -30.77 11.26
C MET A 125 11.99 -30.50 10.62
N ALA A 126 13.07 -30.55 11.42
CA ALA A 126 14.44 -30.41 10.91
C ALA A 126 14.81 -31.55 9.95
N ASP A 127 14.22 -32.74 10.13
CA ASP A 127 14.35 -33.89 9.25
C ASP A 127 13.46 -33.83 8.00
N GLY A 128 12.62 -32.78 7.88
CA GLY A 128 11.77 -32.54 6.71
C GLY A 128 10.35 -33.11 6.82
N ASP A 129 9.87 -33.43 8.03
CA ASP A 129 8.51 -33.97 8.25
C ASP A 129 7.46 -32.85 8.18
N GLU A 130 6.68 -32.81 7.10
CA GLU A 130 5.60 -31.84 6.87
C GLU A 130 4.40 -32.04 7.83
N GLU A 131 4.16 -33.28 8.30
CA GLU A 131 3.11 -33.52 9.29
C GLU A 131 3.45 -32.92 10.66
N ALA A 132 4.73 -32.98 11.04
CA ALA A 132 5.20 -32.33 12.26
C ALA A 132 5.02 -30.81 12.22
N LYS A 133 5.29 -30.16 11.08
CA LYS A 133 5.03 -28.72 10.86
C LYS A 133 3.56 -28.40 11.06
N LYS A 134 2.69 -29.14 10.39
CA LYS A 134 1.25 -28.95 10.47
C LYS A 134 0.74 -29.10 11.90
N ARG A 135 1.16 -30.13 12.61
CA ARG A 135 0.76 -30.39 14.00
C ARG A 135 1.22 -29.28 14.95
N LEU A 136 2.45 -28.78 14.79
CA LEU A 136 2.97 -27.68 15.60
C LEU A 136 2.18 -26.39 15.33
N ALA A 137 1.84 -26.08 14.07
CA ALA A 137 1.02 -24.93 13.71
C ALA A 137 -0.40 -25.04 14.27
N GLU A 138 -1.08 -26.17 14.09
CA GLU A 138 -2.45 -26.41 14.57
C GLU A 138 -2.59 -26.25 16.10
N ALA A 139 -1.64 -26.77 16.87
CA ALA A 139 -1.63 -26.65 18.32
C ALA A 139 -1.45 -25.20 18.82
N ASN A 140 -0.88 -24.32 17.98
CA ASN A 140 -0.60 -22.94 18.35
C ASN A 140 -1.58 -21.90 17.73
N LEU A 141 -2.66 -22.32 17.06
CA LEU A 141 -3.68 -21.41 16.52
C LEU A 141 -4.37 -20.59 17.63
N ARG A 142 -4.51 -21.14 18.84
CA ARG A 142 -5.06 -20.42 19.99
C ARG A 142 -4.19 -19.22 20.39
N LEU A 143 -2.86 -19.32 20.28
CA LEU A 143 -1.93 -18.23 20.52
C LEU A 143 -2.18 -17.07 19.52
N VAL A 144 -2.40 -17.38 18.23
CA VAL A 144 -2.72 -16.37 17.23
C VAL A 144 -3.98 -15.59 17.60
N VAL A 145 -5.05 -16.29 18.03
CA VAL A 145 -6.30 -15.66 18.44
C VAL A 145 -6.09 -14.72 19.63
N SER A 146 -5.32 -15.13 20.63
CA SER A 146 -5.04 -14.29 21.81
C SER A 146 -4.33 -13.00 21.47
N ILE A 147 -3.40 -13.06 20.50
CA ILE A 147 -2.68 -11.88 20.01
C ILE A 147 -3.61 -11.02 19.14
N ALA A 148 -4.33 -11.61 18.17
CA ALA A 148 -5.24 -10.90 17.28
C ALA A 148 -6.35 -10.13 18.00
N LYS A 149 -6.84 -10.62 19.14
CA LYS A 149 -7.82 -9.93 19.99
C LYS A 149 -7.40 -8.51 20.36
N ARG A 150 -6.11 -8.27 20.59
CA ARG A 150 -5.57 -6.96 20.99
C ARG A 150 -5.55 -5.93 19.86
N TYR A 151 -5.73 -6.38 18.61
CA TYR A 151 -5.72 -5.55 17.40
C TYR A 151 -7.10 -5.29 16.82
N VAL A 152 -8.16 -5.75 17.52
CA VAL A 152 -9.55 -5.51 17.10
C VAL A 152 -9.86 -4.01 17.12
N GLY A 153 -10.66 -3.55 16.15
CA GLY A 153 -11.07 -2.14 16.05
C GLY A 153 -10.06 -1.23 15.33
N ARG A 154 -9.03 -1.80 14.69
CA ARG A 154 -7.99 -1.05 13.97
C ARG A 154 -8.16 -1.02 12.44
N GLY A 155 -9.40 -1.15 11.96
CA GLY A 155 -9.71 -1.06 10.53
C GLY A 155 -9.68 -2.39 9.77
N MET A 156 -9.45 -3.53 10.47
CA MET A 156 -9.54 -4.88 9.88
C MET A 156 -10.52 -5.75 10.66
N LEU A 157 -11.18 -6.68 9.97
CA LEU A 157 -12.06 -7.66 10.59
C LEU A 157 -11.27 -8.65 11.44
N PHE A 158 -11.89 -9.14 12.53
CA PHE A 158 -11.21 -10.04 13.45
C PHE A 158 -10.71 -11.33 12.80
N LEU A 159 -11.50 -11.92 11.87
CA LEU A 159 -11.06 -13.11 11.13
C LEU A 159 -9.87 -12.83 10.22
N ASP A 160 -9.82 -11.65 9.60
CA ASP A 160 -8.69 -11.27 8.76
C ASP A 160 -7.42 -11.10 9.57
N LEU A 161 -7.51 -10.48 10.77
CA LEU A 161 -6.39 -10.37 11.71
C LEU A 161 -5.87 -11.76 12.13
N ILE A 162 -6.78 -12.71 12.37
CA ILE A 162 -6.40 -14.09 12.69
C ILE A 162 -5.68 -14.74 11.51
N GLN A 163 -6.18 -14.58 10.28
CA GLN A 163 -5.56 -15.20 9.11
C GLN A 163 -4.18 -14.62 8.79
N GLU A 164 -4.01 -13.31 8.91
CA GLU A 164 -2.69 -12.68 8.77
C GLU A 164 -1.74 -13.15 9.90
N GLY A 165 -2.26 -13.27 11.11
CA GLY A 165 -1.51 -13.88 12.22
C GLY A 165 -1.13 -15.34 11.97
N ASN A 166 -2.01 -16.14 11.36
CA ASN A 166 -1.71 -17.52 10.97
C ASN A 166 -0.58 -17.60 9.93
N LEU A 167 -0.52 -16.65 8.98
CA LEU A 167 0.61 -16.55 8.05
C LEU A 167 1.93 -16.28 8.80
N GLY A 168 1.88 -15.40 9.81
CA GLY A 168 3.00 -15.18 10.71
C GLY A 168 3.42 -16.44 11.48
N LEU A 169 2.44 -17.18 12.02
CA LEU A 169 2.68 -18.46 12.70
C LEU A 169 3.36 -19.49 11.80
N ILE A 170 2.90 -19.66 10.56
CA ILE A 170 3.50 -20.57 9.59
C ILE A 170 4.97 -20.20 9.34
N LYS A 171 5.28 -18.93 9.14
CA LYS A 171 6.67 -18.45 9.01
C LYS A 171 7.50 -18.74 10.27
N ALA A 172 6.90 -18.57 11.46
CA ALA A 172 7.56 -18.90 12.72
C ALA A 172 7.90 -20.38 12.81
N VAL A 173 6.97 -21.27 12.42
CA VAL A 173 7.18 -22.71 12.38
C VAL A 173 8.33 -23.09 11.44
N GLU A 174 8.38 -22.51 10.25
CA GLU A 174 9.43 -22.80 9.26
C GLU A 174 10.83 -22.37 9.71
N LYS A 175 10.92 -21.30 10.51
CA LYS A 175 12.20 -20.70 10.93
C LYS A 175 12.61 -21.06 12.36
N PHE A 176 11.78 -21.82 13.08
CA PHE A 176 12.04 -22.17 14.48
C PHE A 176 13.30 -23.05 14.63
N ASP A 177 14.15 -22.67 15.59
CA ASP A 177 15.38 -23.40 15.93
C ASP A 177 15.33 -23.82 17.41
N TYR A 178 15.06 -25.10 17.64
CA TYR A 178 14.97 -25.68 18.99
C TYR A 178 16.31 -25.70 19.73
N HIS A 179 17.46 -25.58 19.01
CA HIS A 179 18.79 -25.54 19.64
C HIS A 179 19.02 -24.30 20.51
N LYS A 180 18.25 -23.24 20.30
CA LYS A 180 18.35 -22.01 21.09
C LYS A 180 17.74 -22.12 22.49
N GLY A 181 17.00 -23.16 22.80
CA GLY A 181 16.45 -23.44 24.14
C GLY A 181 15.26 -22.59 24.57
N PHE A 182 14.74 -21.70 23.70
CA PHE A 182 13.53 -20.92 23.98
C PHE A 182 12.26 -21.68 23.62
N LYS A 183 11.14 -21.38 24.32
CA LYS A 183 9.82 -21.88 23.98
C LYS A 183 9.40 -21.41 22.59
N PHE A 184 8.69 -22.26 21.86
CA PHE A 184 8.14 -21.89 20.54
C PHE A 184 7.22 -20.66 20.62
N SER A 185 6.36 -20.58 21.66
CA SER A 185 5.42 -19.47 21.87
C SER A 185 6.11 -18.10 21.90
N THR A 186 7.26 -17.97 22.57
CA THR A 186 8.04 -16.72 22.67
C THR A 186 8.50 -16.26 21.27
N TYR A 187 9.03 -17.19 20.46
CA TYR A 187 9.44 -16.90 19.11
C TYR A 187 8.27 -16.61 18.16
N ALA A 188 7.21 -17.42 18.24
CA ALA A 188 6.02 -17.30 17.40
C ALA A 188 5.26 -15.98 17.66
N THR A 189 5.18 -15.52 18.91
CA THR A 189 4.51 -14.26 19.28
C THR A 189 5.06 -13.08 18.47
N TRP A 190 6.38 -13.04 18.28
CA TRP A 190 7.02 -11.99 17.50
C TRP A 190 6.59 -12.01 16.03
N TRP A 191 6.61 -13.19 15.38
CA TRP A 191 6.20 -13.33 13.97
C TRP A 191 4.71 -13.05 13.76
N ILE A 192 3.87 -13.52 14.68
CA ILE A 192 2.43 -13.28 14.64
C ILE A 192 2.15 -11.78 14.75
N ARG A 193 2.78 -11.10 15.71
CA ARG A 193 2.64 -9.65 15.90
C ARG A 193 3.08 -8.88 14.68
N GLN A 194 4.25 -9.20 14.14
CA GLN A 194 4.79 -8.56 12.94
C GLN A 194 3.85 -8.71 11.74
N ALA A 195 3.32 -9.92 11.51
CA ALA A 195 2.39 -10.16 10.40
C ALA A 195 1.10 -9.36 10.56
N ILE A 196 0.49 -9.35 11.75
CA ILE A 196 -0.73 -8.58 12.03
C ILE A 196 -0.50 -7.08 11.88
N THR A 197 0.58 -6.55 12.47
CA THR A 197 0.87 -5.10 12.41
C THR A 197 1.14 -4.65 10.98
N ARG A 198 1.87 -5.44 10.21
CA ARG A 198 2.12 -5.16 8.80
C ARG A 198 0.84 -5.21 7.97
N ALA A 199 -0.02 -6.20 8.19
CA ALA A 199 -1.30 -6.31 7.51
C ALA A 199 -2.22 -5.10 7.80
N ILE A 200 -2.28 -4.65 9.06
CA ILE A 200 -3.02 -3.44 9.44
C ILE A 200 -2.46 -2.22 8.68
N ALA A 201 -1.14 -2.04 8.66
CA ALA A 201 -0.52 -0.92 7.96
C ALA A 201 -0.84 -0.91 6.45
N ASP A 202 -0.88 -2.09 5.82
CA ASP A 202 -1.10 -2.24 4.38
C ASP A 202 -2.57 -2.22 3.96
N GLN A 203 -3.50 -2.70 4.80
CA GLN A 203 -4.88 -3.01 4.38
C GLN A 203 -5.97 -2.24 5.14
N ALA A 204 -5.68 -1.67 6.33
CA ALA A 204 -6.70 -1.05 7.16
C ALA A 204 -7.27 0.26 6.59
N ARG A 205 -6.57 0.94 5.68
CA ARG A 205 -6.98 2.21 5.11
C ARG A 205 -7.57 2.05 3.71
N THR A 206 -8.64 2.77 3.41
CA THR A 206 -9.27 2.82 2.08
C THR A 206 -8.27 3.26 1.00
N ILE A 207 -7.42 4.25 1.31
CA ILE A 207 -6.31 4.68 0.47
C ILE A 207 -5.03 4.17 1.12
N ARG A 208 -4.37 3.22 0.45
CA ARG A 208 -3.14 2.60 0.96
C ARG A 208 -2.02 3.62 1.15
N ILE A 209 -1.39 3.58 2.31
CA ILE A 209 -0.21 4.39 2.66
C ILE A 209 0.97 3.42 2.87
N PRO A 210 2.19 3.75 2.40
CA PRO A 210 3.38 2.93 2.66
C PRO A 210 3.63 2.70 4.15
N VAL A 211 4.16 1.52 4.52
CA VAL A 211 4.33 1.11 5.93
C VAL A 211 5.17 2.11 6.73
N HIS A 212 6.30 2.58 6.19
CA HIS A 212 7.16 3.58 6.85
C HIS A 212 6.43 4.89 7.17
N MET A 213 5.47 5.30 6.31
CA MET A 213 4.65 6.48 6.58
C MET A 213 3.62 6.22 7.68
N VAL A 214 3.07 5.00 7.78
CA VAL A 214 2.19 4.61 8.89
C VAL A 214 2.96 4.64 10.21
N GLU A 215 4.20 4.14 10.24
CA GLU A 215 5.09 4.22 11.40
C GLU A 215 5.34 5.67 11.82
N THR A 216 5.66 6.54 10.85
CA THR A 216 5.85 7.98 11.12
C THR A 216 4.59 8.65 11.65
N ILE A 217 3.41 8.32 11.11
CA ILE A 217 2.12 8.80 11.60
C ILE A 217 1.89 8.33 13.05
N ASN A 218 2.17 7.06 13.36
CA ASN A 218 2.02 6.51 14.70
C ASN A 218 2.96 7.21 15.70
N LYS A 219 4.22 7.45 15.32
CA LYS A 219 5.18 8.21 16.13
C LYS A 219 4.69 9.65 16.39
N LEU A 220 4.17 10.32 15.36
CA LEU A 220 3.59 11.64 15.49
C LEU A 220 2.39 11.66 16.43
N ILE A 221 1.47 10.69 16.30
CA ILE A 221 0.28 10.60 17.19
C ILE A 221 0.71 10.36 18.62
N ARG A 222 1.73 9.53 18.88
CA ARG A 222 2.26 9.26 20.24
C ARG A 222 2.80 10.55 20.86
N VAL A 223 3.70 11.24 20.17
CA VAL A 223 4.26 12.52 20.63
C VAL A 223 3.15 13.56 20.84
N SER A 224 2.18 13.63 19.94
CA SER A 224 1.02 14.52 20.12
C SER A 224 0.23 14.21 21.39
N ARG A 225 0.01 12.94 21.74
CA ARG A 225 -0.67 12.54 23.00
C ARG A 225 0.18 12.86 24.23
N GLN A 226 1.48 12.63 24.17
CA GLN A 226 2.40 12.99 25.25
C GLN A 226 2.37 14.50 25.52
N LEU A 227 2.53 15.31 24.49
CA LEU A 227 2.45 16.78 24.60
C LEU A 227 1.08 17.26 25.09
N LEU A 228 -0.01 16.59 24.66
CA LEU A 228 -1.36 16.88 25.17
C LEU A 228 -1.45 16.66 26.69
N GLN A 229 -0.84 15.60 27.23
CA GLN A 229 -0.80 15.33 28.66
C GLN A 229 0.05 16.36 29.43
N GLU A 230 1.17 16.78 28.86
CA GLU A 230 2.07 17.77 29.47
C GLU A 230 1.51 19.20 29.41
N LEU A 231 0.96 19.61 28.27
CA LEU A 231 0.49 20.97 28.04
C LEU A 231 -0.97 21.19 28.46
N GLY A 232 -1.77 20.12 28.61
CA GLY A 232 -3.21 20.19 28.90
C GLY A 232 -4.05 20.76 27.73
N ARG A 233 -3.47 20.92 26.53
CA ARG A 233 -4.13 21.36 25.30
C ARG A 233 -3.55 20.65 24.09
N GLU A 234 -4.25 20.67 22.95
CA GLU A 234 -3.71 20.14 21.70
C GLU A 234 -2.39 20.84 21.31
N PRO A 235 -1.33 20.10 21.00
CA PRO A 235 -0.05 20.66 20.61
C PRO A 235 -0.12 21.28 19.21
N THR A 236 0.65 22.34 18.99
CA THR A 236 0.80 22.93 17.67
C THR A 236 1.76 22.12 16.80
N PRO A 237 1.66 22.19 15.45
CA PRO A 237 2.62 21.51 14.57
C PRO A 237 4.08 21.91 14.83
N GLU A 238 4.32 23.12 15.32
CA GLU A 238 5.64 23.64 15.67
C GLU A 238 6.20 22.94 16.92
N GLU A 239 5.35 22.66 17.93
CA GLU A 239 5.72 21.94 19.15
C GLU A 239 6.02 20.46 18.85
N ILE A 240 5.19 19.82 18.03
CA ILE A 240 5.42 18.44 17.59
C ILE A 240 6.72 18.34 16.77
N ALA A 241 6.98 19.33 15.89
CA ALA A 241 8.19 19.37 15.06
C ALA A 241 9.47 19.49 15.91
N ALA A 242 9.42 20.26 17.00
CA ALA A 242 10.53 20.41 17.94
C ALA A 242 10.84 19.10 18.68
N GLU A 243 9.81 18.36 19.08
CA GLU A 243 9.98 17.08 19.81
C GLU A 243 10.46 15.93 18.89
N LEU A 244 9.99 15.91 17.64
CA LEU A 244 10.37 14.90 16.65
C LEU A 244 11.66 15.22 15.90
N ASP A 245 12.27 16.40 16.12
CA ASP A 245 13.43 16.93 15.36
C ASP A 245 13.19 16.91 13.84
N MET A 246 11.99 17.38 13.42
CA MET A 246 11.55 17.38 12.03
C MET A 246 11.14 18.79 11.57
N PRO A 247 11.22 19.11 10.26
CA PRO A 247 10.72 20.35 9.71
C PRO A 247 9.21 20.49 9.94
N VAL A 248 8.74 21.69 10.35
CA VAL A 248 7.31 21.98 10.59
C VAL A 248 6.43 21.66 9.39
N GLU A 249 6.92 21.96 8.17
CA GLU A 249 6.19 21.68 6.92
C GLU A 249 5.94 20.19 6.75
N ARG A 250 6.93 19.35 7.10
CA ARG A 250 6.79 17.90 7.04
C ARG A 250 5.76 17.39 8.03
N VAL A 251 5.71 17.92 9.24
CA VAL A 251 4.68 17.56 10.24
C VAL A 251 3.28 17.90 9.71
N ARG A 252 3.10 19.09 9.10
CA ARG A 252 1.83 19.48 8.49
C ARG A 252 1.40 18.57 7.34
N GLU A 253 2.34 18.13 6.49
CA GLU A 253 2.07 17.17 5.43
C GLU A 253 1.62 15.83 6.01
N ILE A 254 2.33 15.30 7.02
CA ILE A 254 2.00 14.03 7.66
C ILE A 254 0.61 14.08 8.32
N LEU A 255 0.29 15.17 9.01
CA LEU A 255 -1.04 15.37 9.60
C LEU A 255 -2.15 15.38 8.53
N LYS A 256 -1.88 15.97 7.35
CA LYS A 256 -2.83 15.97 6.23
C LYS A 256 -3.02 14.57 5.63
N ILE A 257 -1.94 13.80 5.49
CA ILE A 257 -1.97 12.41 4.99
C ILE A 257 -2.67 11.47 5.98
N SER A 258 -2.54 11.75 7.28
CA SER A 258 -3.12 10.94 8.35
C SER A 258 -4.67 10.94 8.36
N GLN A 259 -5.30 11.95 7.75
CA GLN A 259 -6.76 12.07 7.71
C GLN A 259 -7.40 10.92 6.94
N GLU A 260 -8.53 10.43 7.45
CA GLU A 260 -9.34 9.44 6.77
C GLU A 260 -10.29 10.10 5.77
N PRO A 261 -10.62 9.41 4.64
CA PRO A 261 -11.58 9.93 3.69
C PRO A 261 -12.99 9.97 4.29
N VAL A 262 -13.71 11.04 3.99
CA VAL A 262 -15.11 11.21 4.40
C VAL A 262 -16.02 10.51 3.37
N SER A 263 -17.06 9.81 3.84
CA SER A 263 -18.02 9.15 2.97
C SER A 263 -18.88 10.19 2.23
N LEU A 264 -19.13 9.95 0.94
CA LEU A 264 -20.08 10.75 0.15
C LEU A 264 -21.53 10.57 0.57
N GLU A 265 -21.84 9.47 1.27
CA GLU A 265 -23.16 9.18 1.82
C GLU A 265 -23.40 9.83 3.20
N THR A 266 -22.46 10.64 3.69
CA THR A 266 -22.62 11.36 4.95
C THR A 266 -23.80 12.32 4.82
N PRO A 267 -24.84 12.22 5.67
CA PRO A 267 -26.00 13.12 5.64
C PRO A 267 -25.60 14.55 6.01
N ILE A 268 -26.17 15.54 5.35
CA ILE A 268 -25.96 16.95 5.61
C ILE A 268 -27.30 17.57 6.02
N GLY A 269 -27.31 18.23 7.18
CA GLY A 269 -28.51 18.86 7.76
C GLY A 269 -29.32 17.93 8.66
N GLU A 270 -30.52 18.38 9.05
CA GLU A 270 -31.44 17.63 9.92
C GLU A 270 -32.37 16.68 9.14
N GLU A 271 -32.47 16.84 7.81
CA GLU A 271 -33.25 16.01 6.93
C GLU A 271 -32.37 14.95 6.28
N GLU A 272 -32.76 13.67 6.37
CA GLU A 272 -31.97 12.52 5.88
C GLU A 272 -31.88 12.44 4.33
N ASP A 273 -32.51 13.36 3.62
CA ASP A 273 -32.63 13.33 2.16
C ASP A 273 -31.44 13.92 1.40
N SER A 274 -30.50 14.62 2.09
CA SER A 274 -29.35 15.28 1.48
C SER A 274 -28.02 14.68 1.93
N HIS A 275 -27.20 14.29 0.97
CA HIS A 275 -25.90 13.66 1.22
C HIS A 275 -24.76 14.54 0.72
N LEU A 276 -23.56 14.40 1.27
CA LEU A 276 -22.38 15.15 0.85
C LEU A 276 -22.12 15.04 -0.66
N GLY A 277 -22.39 13.86 -1.24
CA GLY A 277 -22.23 13.61 -2.67
C GLY A 277 -23.07 14.49 -3.57
N ASP A 278 -24.24 14.95 -3.10
CA ASP A 278 -25.16 15.79 -3.90
C ASP A 278 -24.62 17.20 -4.14
N PHE A 279 -23.65 17.64 -3.32
CA PHE A 279 -23.04 18.96 -3.41
C PHE A 279 -21.70 18.96 -4.18
N ILE A 280 -21.20 17.80 -4.55
CA ILE A 280 -19.93 17.69 -5.28
C ILE A 280 -20.22 17.67 -6.77
N GLN A 281 -19.69 18.67 -7.49
CA GLN A 281 -19.83 18.77 -8.94
C GLN A 281 -19.02 17.67 -9.65
N ASP A 282 -19.59 17.08 -10.70
CA ASP A 282 -18.87 16.18 -11.60
C ASP A 282 -18.14 16.98 -12.68
N ASP A 283 -16.83 17.14 -12.51
CA ASP A 283 -15.96 17.86 -13.45
C ASP A 283 -15.73 17.10 -14.77
N ASN A 284 -16.08 15.80 -14.85
CA ASN A 284 -15.89 14.98 -16.05
C ASN A 284 -17.08 15.11 -17.03
N VAL A 285 -18.24 15.54 -16.56
CA VAL A 285 -19.41 15.74 -17.40
C VAL A 285 -19.47 17.19 -17.85
N PRO A 286 -19.38 17.46 -19.18
CA PRO A 286 -19.45 18.82 -19.67
C PRO A 286 -20.83 19.44 -19.42
N VAL A 287 -20.85 20.74 -19.12
CA VAL A 287 -22.10 21.51 -18.95
C VAL A 287 -22.92 21.42 -20.25
N PRO A 288 -24.27 21.35 -20.18
CA PRO A 288 -25.10 21.23 -21.39
C PRO A 288 -24.83 22.24 -22.49
N ALA A 289 -24.51 23.49 -22.11
CA ALA A 289 -24.14 24.54 -23.07
C ALA A 289 -22.82 24.22 -23.80
N GLU A 290 -21.81 23.71 -23.07
CA GLU A 290 -20.51 23.31 -23.66
C GLU A 290 -20.67 22.07 -24.56
N ALA A 291 -21.46 21.10 -24.14
CA ALA A 291 -21.75 19.91 -24.95
C ALA A 291 -22.46 20.29 -26.25
N ALA A 292 -23.41 21.20 -26.21
CA ALA A 292 -24.07 21.74 -27.41
C ALA A 292 -23.07 22.50 -28.32
N ALA A 293 -22.23 23.35 -27.75
CA ALA A 293 -21.20 24.09 -28.48
C ALA A 293 -20.19 23.15 -29.16
N GLN A 294 -19.75 22.08 -28.47
CA GLN A 294 -18.86 21.07 -29.03
C GLN A 294 -19.53 20.30 -30.18
N THR A 295 -20.81 19.99 -30.06
CA THR A 295 -21.57 19.33 -31.14
C THR A 295 -21.67 20.20 -32.37
N LEU A 296 -22.05 21.49 -32.19
CA LEU A 296 -22.09 22.45 -33.28
C LEU A 296 -20.71 22.67 -33.94
N LEU A 297 -19.65 22.78 -33.13
CA LEU A 297 -18.27 22.86 -33.65
C LEU A 297 -17.93 21.64 -34.50
N LYS A 298 -18.28 20.44 -34.05
CA LYS A 298 -18.05 19.20 -34.80
C LYS A 298 -18.80 19.19 -36.13
N GLU A 299 -20.06 19.58 -36.16
CA GLU A 299 -20.86 19.70 -37.36
C GLU A 299 -20.26 20.73 -38.35
N GLN A 300 -19.89 21.90 -37.86
CA GLN A 300 -19.24 22.94 -38.67
C GLN A 300 -17.87 22.47 -39.21
N LEU A 301 -17.10 21.73 -38.43
CA LEU A 301 -15.86 21.12 -38.87
C LEU A 301 -16.08 20.09 -39.99
N ASP A 302 -17.10 19.24 -39.85
CA ASP A 302 -17.44 18.25 -40.86
C ASP A 302 -17.88 18.93 -42.16
N GLU A 303 -18.73 19.99 -42.13
CA GLU A 303 -19.10 20.77 -43.29
C GLU A 303 -17.87 21.39 -44.01
N VAL A 304 -16.92 21.93 -43.22
CA VAL A 304 -15.70 22.54 -43.82
C VAL A 304 -14.79 21.47 -44.39
N LEU A 305 -14.66 20.31 -43.76
CA LEU A 305 -13.90 19.17 -44.27
C LEU A 305 -14.50 18.60 -45.56
N ASP A 306 -15.80 18.59 -45.74
CA ASP A 306 -16.49 18.11 -46.95
C ASP A 306 -16.17 18.98 -48.17
N THR A 307 -15.67 20.21 -48.00
CA THR A 307 -15.17 21.05 -49.09
C THR A 307 -13.80 20.63 -49.62
N LEU A 308 -13.11 19.69 -48.97
CA LEU A 308 -11.83 19.12 -49.37
C LEU A 308 -12.04 17.90 -50.28
N THR A 309 -10.95 17.45 -50.94
CA THR A 309 -11.00 16.16 -51.65
C THR A 309 -11.09 15.01 -50.66
N GLU A 310 -11.75 13.93 -51.04
CA GLU A 310 -11.96 12.75 -50.17
C GLU A 310 -10.66 12.23 -49.53
N ARG A 311 -9.56 12.28 -50.31
CA ARG A 311 -8.24 11.87 -49.81
C ARG A 311 -7.66 12.83 -48.78
N GLU A 312 -7.81 14.15 -48.97
CA GLU A 312 -7.36 15.19 -48.03
C GLU A 312 -8.19 15.12 -46.71
N GLN A 313 -9.48 14.91 -46.84
CA GLN A 313 -10.40 14.76 -45.68
C GLN A 313 -10.06 13.52 -44.86
N LYS A 314 -9.91 12.35 -45.48
CA LYS A 314 -9.55 11.12 -44.77
C LYS A 314 -8.20 11.23 -44.07
N VAL A 315 -7.20 11.84 -44.67
CA VAL A 315 -5.89 12.07 -44.06
C VAL A 315 -6.01 12.94 -42.81
N LEU A 316 -6.78 14.04 -42.85
CA LEU A 316 -6.99 14.90 -41.69
C LEU A 316 -7.77 14.20 -40.59
N ARG A 317 -8.85 13.48 -40.94
CA ARG A 317 -9.66 12.74 -39.94
C ARG A 317 -8.85 11.71 -39.17
N LEU A 318 -7.99 10.96 -39.85
CA LEU A 318 -7.12 9.97 -39.22
C LEU A 318 -5.98 10.63 -38.45
N ARG A 319 -5.38 11.68 -38.97
CA ARG A 319 -4.24 12.39 -38.39
C ARG A 319 -4.63 13.02 -37.03
N PHE A 320 -5.81 13.64 -36.96
CA PHE A 320 -6.31 14.31 -35.75
C PHE A 320 -7.25 13.45 -34.93
N GLY A 321 -7.54 12.22 -35.34
CA GLY A 321 -8.38 11.30 -34.55
C GLY A 321 -9.85 11.74 -34.47
N MET A 322 -10.38 12.40 -35.50
CA MET A 322 -11.72 12.97 -35.47
C MET A 322 -12.85 11.93 -35.41
N ASN A 323 -12.59 10.68 -35.82
CA ASN A 323 -13.59 9.60 -35.84
C ASN A 323 -13.53 8.73 -34.57
N ASP A 324 -12.32 8.43 -34.10
CA ASP A 324 -12.07 7.44 -33.03
C ASP A 324 -11.36 8.04 -31.80
N GLY A 325 -11.13 9.38 -31.79
CA GLY A 325 -10.42 10.06 -30.70
C GLY A 325 -8.90 9.80 -30.66
N ARG A 326 -8.38 8.92 -31.54
CA ARG A 326 -6.97 8.56 -31.58
C ARG A 326 -6.22 9.28 -32.69
N ALA A 327 -5.40 10.27 -32.35
CA ALA A 327 -4.49 10.91 -33.30
C ALA A 327 -3.42 9.91 -33.76
N ARG A 328 -3.25 9.80 -35.09
CA ARG A 328 -2.27 8.90 -35.72
C ARG A 328 -1.04 9.66 -36.20
N THR A 329 0.10 9.00 -36.22
CA THR A 329 1.36 9.54 -36.75
C THR A 329 1.33 9.58 -38.29
N LEU A 330 2.19 10.41 -38.88
CA LEU A 330 2.32 10.47 -40.36
C LEU A 330 2.70 9.12 -40.99
N GLU A 331 3.43 8.29 -40.25
CA GLU A 331 3.85 6.96 -40.70
C GLU A 331 2.69 5.96 -40.68
N GLU A 332 1.87 5.98 -39.61
CA GLU A 332 0.69 5.14 -39.49
C GLU A 332 -0.33 5.47 -40.59
N VAL A 333 -0.59 6.76 -40.79
CA VAL A 333 -1.47 7.20 -41.89
C VAL A 333 -0.85 6.83 -43.25
N GLY A 334 0.48 6.94 -43.42
CA GLY A 334 1.17 6.54 -44.62
C GLY A 334 0.99 5.06 -44.96
N LYS A 335 1.06 4.19 -43.97
CA LYS A 335 0.79 2.74 -44.11
C LYS A 335 -0.64 2.45 -44.56
N GLU A 336 -1.62 3.17 -43.98
CA GLU A 336 -3.04 2.98 -44.33
C GLU A 336 -3.38 3.38 -45.76
N PHE A 337 -2.68 4.40 -46.31
CA PHE A 337 -2.86 4.88 -47.68
C PHE A 337 -1.85 4.32 -48.66
N ASP A 338 -0.95 3.46 -48.21
CA ASP A 338 0.13 2.85 -49.02
C ASP A 338 1.03 3.90 -49.71
N VAL A 339 1.40 4.95 -48.94
CA VAL A 339 2.24 6.07 -49.41
C VAL A 339 3.30 6.44 -48.36
N THR A 340 4.34 7.13 -48.82
CA THR A 340 5.43 7.57 -47.95
C THR A 340 4.97 8.64 -46.95
N ARG A 341 5.63 8.68 -45.76
CA ARG A 341 5.42 9.69 -44.71
C ARG A 341 5.45 11.12 -45.27
N GLU A 342 6.41 11.42 -46.18
CA GLU A 342 6.56 12.74 -46.76
C GLU A 342 5.37 13.09 -47.68
N ARG A 343 4.80 12.11 -48.36
CA ARG A 343 3.60 12.33 -49.16
C ARG A 343 2.37 12.70 -48.32
N ILE A 344 2.20 12.04 -47.17
CA ILE A 344 1.14 12.40 -46.22
C ILE A 344 1.36 13.81 -45.68
N ARG A 345 2.59 14.19 -45.32
CA ARG A 345 2.92 15.55 -44.86
C ARG A 345 2.56 16.62 -45.90
N GLN A 346 2.83 16.33 -47.20
CA GLN A 346 2.45 17.23 -48.29
C GLN A 346 0.94 17.37 -48.46
N ILE A 347 0.19 16.25 -48.33
CA ILE A 347 -1.28 16.27 -48.41
C ILE A 347 -1.85 17.05 -47.25
N GLU A 348 -1.38 16.78 -46.00
CA GLU A 348 -1.79 17.52 -44.80
C GLU A 348 -1.54 19.02 -44.95
N ALA A 349 -0.31 19.44 -45.30
CA ALA A 349 0.04 20.84 -45.51
C ALA A 349 -0.83 21.53 -46.55
N LYS A 350 -1.13 20.82 -47.65
CA LYS A 350 -2.01 21.34 -48.71
C LYS A 350 -3.46 21.49 -48.23
N ALA A 351 -3.96 20.50 -47.50
CA ALA A 351 -5.31 20.52 -46.95
C ALA A 351 -5.46 21.66 -45.90
N LEU A 352 -4.52 21.80 -44.99
CA LEU A 352 -4.52 22.89 -43.99
C LEU A 352 -4.42 24.28 -44.64
N ARG A 353 -3.64 24.42 -45.73
CA ARG A 353 -3.58 25.68 -46.49
C ARG A 353 -4.94 26.02 -47.14
N LYS A 354 -5.65 25.03 -47.68
CA LYS A 354 -7.00 25.20 -48.21
C LYS A 354 -7.99 25.60 -47.14
N LEU A 355 -7.88 25.07 -45.91
CA LEU A 355 -8.74 25.41 -44.79
C LEU A 355 -8.49 26.83 -44.25
N ARG A 356 -7.29 27.34 -44.33
CA ARG A 356 -6.95 28.74 -43.96
C ARG A 356 -7.57 29.81 -44.87
N HIS A 357 -8.13 29.42 -46.00
CA HIS A 357 -8.77 30.39 -46.90
C HIS A 357 -9.97 31.06 -46.21
N PRO A 358 -10.12 32.41 -46.34
CA PRO A 358 -11.18 33.18 -45.61
C PRO A 358 -12.58 32.64 -45.79
N SER A 359 -12.91 32.06 -46.96
CA SER A 359 -14.25 31.50 -47.23
C SER A 359 -14.59 30.27 -46.37
N ARG A 360 -13.57 29.60 -45.83
CA ARG A 360 -13.70 28.41 -44.98
C ARG A 360 -13.41 28.70 -43.50
N SER A 361 -12.35 29.47 -43.24
CA SER A 361 -11.95 29.83 -41.89
C SER A 361 -12.96 30.72 -41.17
N ARG A 362 -13.76 31.50 -41.90
CA ARG A 362 -14.80 32.37 -41.31
C ARG A 362 -15.86 31.55 -40.54
N LYS A 363 -16.22 30.34 -41.00
CA LYS A 363 -17.19 29.46 -40.35
C LYS A 363 -16.72 28.94 -38.97
N LEU A 364 -15.40 28.85 -38.76
CA LEU A 364 -14.80 28.32 -37.55
C LEU A 364 -14.31 29.43 -36.58
N ARG A 365 -14.39 30.71 -37.03
CA ARG A 365 -13.81 31.83 -36.27
C ARG A 365 -14.53 32.05 -34.93
N ASP A 366 -15.83 31.86 -34.90
CA ASP A 366 -16.68 32.08 -33.73
C ASP A 366 -16.44 31.05 -32.58
N TYR A 367 -15.61 30.03 -32.85
CA TYR A 367 -15.21 29.00 -31.87
C TYR A 367 -13.74 29.12 -31.44
N LEU A 368 -13.04 30.17 -31.81
CA LEU A 368 -11.61 30.38 -31.51
C LEU A 368 -11.37 31.41 -30.39
N ASP A 369 -12.42 32.04 -29.89
CA ASP A 369 -12.40 33.09 -28.84
C ASP A 369 -12.63 32.48 -27.45
#